data_e9eda29d6a5dc0e4d0f68ba4a9385e19
#
_entry.id   e9eda29d6a5dc0e4d0f68ba4a9385e19
#
_cell.length_a   1.000
_cell.length_b   1.000
_cell.length_c   1.000
_cell.angle_alpha   90.00
_cell.angle_beta   90.00
_cell.angle_gamma   90.00
#
_symmetry.space_group_name_H-M   'P 1'
#
loop_
_entity.id
_entity.type
_entity.pdbx_description
1 polymer ?
#
loop_
_entity_poly.entity_id
_entity_poly.type
_entity_poly.pdbx_seq_one_letter_code
_entity_poly.pdbx_strand_id
1 'polypeptide(L)'
;MKRFHRAACALLAPVAAVAAVECFYLPRYLRDDITVTPAADGPICVMSANVRCWSPTDIGKRSWFYRAPLVLRSIADARPDILGLQEVTRLHYAHLQKAMPDYESVLTYRDSSPLSEGCPVFYNTQRFTCTDAGSFWLSESPQTCSKDWGAAFPRVCTYVLLREKATDKPLAVFNTHLDHVSEEARIRGIGVVLEKLRQFGDLPCVLMGDLNAGEDSETYRAATDLFDDAKYRTADPPAGPTYQNWGKAADRENIDYFLISKTGVDVTDYRIADTLYDGVYPSDHFPILLRITLE
;
A
#
# COMPACT_ATOMS: atom_id res chain seq x y z
N MET A 1 18.41 6.18 45.17
CA MET A 1 19.32 6.43 44.04
C MET A 1 19.77 5.17 43.29
N LYS A 2 20.29 4.12 43.90
CA LYS A 2 20.80 2.90 43.23
C LYS A 2 19.75 2.09 42.41
N ARG A 3 18.45 2.12 42.78
CA ARG A 3 17.39 1.40 42.05
C ARG A 3 16.98 2.09 40.75
N PHE A 4 17.02 3.45 40.69
CA PHE A 4 16.73 4.22 39.47
C PHE A 4 17.82 4.06 38.40
N HIS A 5 19.08 3.97 38.80
CA HIS A 5 20.20 3.74 37.87
C HIS A 5 20.14 2.34 37.23
N ARG A 6 19.73 1.32 37.98
CA ARG A 6 19.60 -0.06 37.43
C ARG A 6 18.44 -0.20 36.44
N ALA A 7 17.33 0.50 36.69
CA ALA A 7 16.19 0.50 35.75
C ALA A 7 16.52 1.26 34.48
N ALA A 8 17.21 2.41 34.56
CA ALA A 8 17.64 3.17 33.39
C ALA A 8 18.65 2.39 32.52
N CYS A 9 19.62 1.70 33.14
CA CYS A 9 20.57 0.86 32.41
C CYS A 9 19.89 -0.37 31.77
N ALA A 10 18.86 -0.95 32.40
CA ALA A 10 18.14 -2.08 31.86
C ALA A 10 17.27 -1.72 30.63
N LEU A 11 16.82 -0.48 30.51
CA LEU A 11 16.11 0.05 29.33
C LEU A 11 17.04 0.53 28.22
N LEU A 12 18.23 1.03 28.58
CA LEU A 12 19.23 1.52 27.60
C LEU A 12 19.89 0.38 26.81
N ALA A 13 20.07 -0.78 27.41
CA ALA A 13 20.72 -1.92 26.75
C ALA A 13 19.93 -2.45 25.54
N PRO A 14 18.60 -2.71 25.60
CA PRO A 14 17.85 -3.14 24.42
C PRO A 14 17.73 -2.04 23.36
N VAL A 15 17.61 -0.77 23.74
CA VAL A 15 17.60 0.36 22.79
C VAL A 15 18.92 0.45 22.06
N ALA A 16 20.05 0.33 22.76
CA ALA A 16 21.39 0.34 22.15
C ALA A 16 21.60 -0.87 21.24
N ALA A 17 21.06 -2.04 21.59
CA ALA A 17 21.15 -3.24 20.76
C ALA A 17 20.34 -3.11 19.46
N VAL A 18 19.12 -2.58 19.53
CA VAL A 18 18.29 -2.28 18.35
C VAL A 18 19.00 -1.26 17.45
N ALA A 19 19.50 -0.16 18.02
CA ALA A 19 20.23 0.85 17.28
C ALA A 19 21.49 0.28 16.61
N ALA A 20 22.23 -0.62 17.28
CA ALA A 20 23.41 -1.26 16.71
C ALA A 20 23.07 -2.17 15.52
N VAL A 21 21.97 -2.93 15.60
CA VAL A 21 21.50 -3.78 14.50
C VAL A 21 21.04 -2.92 13.32
N GLU A 22 20.28 -1.86 13.56
CA GLU A 22 19.87 -0.91 12.53
C GLU A 22 21.07 -0.24 11.85
N CYS A 23 22.06 0.21 12.64
CA CYS A 23 23.30 0.78 12.11
C CYS A 23 24.10 -0.20 11.24
N PHE A 24 24.00 -1.51 11.47
CA PHE A 24 24.68 -2.51 10.64
C PHE A 24 24.14 -2.52 9.20
N TYR A 25 22.85 -2.30 9.01
CA TYR A 25 22.21 -2.29 7.68
C TYR A 25 22.16 -0.90 7.02
N LEU A 26 22.42 0.16 7.79
CA LEU A 26 22.42 1.53 7.29
C LEU A 26 23.34 1.74 6.06
N PRO A 27 24.58 1.19 5.99
CA PRO A 27 25.41 1.32 4.79
C PRO A 27 24.79 0.71 3.53
N ARG A 28 24.02 -0.40 3.65
CA ARG A 28 23.29 -1.01 2.56
C ARG A 28 22.17 -0.07 2.07
N TYR A 29 21.41 0.49 2.99
CA TYR A 29 20.35 1.45 2.70
C TYR A 29 20.86 2.73 2.04
N LEU A 30 21.98 3.30 2.54
CA LEU A 30 22.55 4.54 2.02
C LEU A 30 23.22 4.39 0.64
N ARG A 31 23.68 3.19 0.30
CA ARG A 31 24.30 2.87 -1.00
C ARG A 31 23.32 2.33 -2.02
N ASP A 32 22.03 2.24 -1.65
CA ASP A 32 21.01 1.80 -2.58
C ASP A 32 20.89 2.81 -3.72
N ASP A 33 21.17 2.34 -4.93
CA ASP A 33 21.16 3.09 -6.19
C ASP A 33 20.09 2.58 -7.16
N ILE A 34 19.18 1.74 -6.66
CA ILE A 34 18.08 1.22 -7.47
C ILE A 34 17.19 2.37 -7.93
N THR A 35 17.00 2.45 -9.23
CA THR A 35 16.05 3.35 -9.87
C THR A 35 14.93 2.54 -10.49
N VAL A 36 13.72 2.89 -10.18
CA VAL A 36 12.52 2.29 -10.75
C VAL A 36 12.12 3.06 -11.99
N THR A 37 11.99 2.34 -13.11
CA THR A 37 11.53 2.89 -14.37
C THR A 37 10.23 2.19 -14.77
N PRO A 38 9.16 2.92 -15.12
CA PRO A 38 7.90 2.30 -15.55
C PRO A 38 8.08 1.50 -16.85
N ALA A 39 7.10 0.67 -17.19
CA ALA A 39 7.04 0.04 -18.49
C ALA A 39 6.82 1.09 -19.58
N ALA A 40 7.41 0.90 -20.79
CA ALA A 40 7.25 1.87 -21.87
C ALA A 40 5.86 1.76 -22.53
N ASP A 41 5.38 0.53 -22.75
CA ASP A 41 4.18 0.24 -23.54
C ASP A 41 3.40 -0.96 -22.96
N GLY A 42 2.16 -1.15 -23.44
CA GLY A 42 1.32 -2.29 -23.08
C GLY A 42 0.16 -1.93 -22.16
N PRO A 43 -0.57 -2.93 -21.63
CA PRO A 43 -1.62 -2.73 -20.64
C PRO A 43 -1.11 -1.92 -19.43
N ILE A 44 -1.97 -1.11 -18.84
CA ILE A 44 -1.65 -0.36 -17.62
C ILE A 44 -1.32 -1.35 -16.51
N CYS A 45 -0.11 -1.26 -15.96
CA CYS A 45 0.32 -2.07 -14.84
C CYS A 45 0.08 -1.31 -13.53
N VAL A 46 -0.79 -1.85 -12.67
CA VAL A 46 -1.07 -1.35 -11.33
C VAL A 46 -0.48 -2.29 -10.31
N MET A 47 0.22 -1.76 -9.31
CA MET A 47 0.77 -2.54 -8.19
C MET A 47 0.20 -2.01 -6.88
N SER A 48 -0.21 -2.92 -5.99
CA SER A 48 -0.53 -2.61 -4.60
C SER A 48 0.39 -3.40 -3.68
N ALA A 49 0.95 -2.73 -2.66
CA ALA A 49 1.84 -3.40 -1.72
C ALA A 49 1.81 -2.74 -0.33
N ASN A 50 1.46 -3.52 0.69
CA ASN A 50 1.77 -3.16 2.06
C ASN A 50 3.27 -3.38 2.30
N VAL A 51 4.03 -2.31 2.56
CA VAL A 51 5.50 -2.36 2.68
C VAL A 51 5.97 -2.62 4.11
N ARG A 52 5.07 -2.87 5.03
CA ARG A 52 5.33 -3.00 6.46
C ARG A 52 6.01 -1.77 7.05
N CYS A 53 5.35 -1.05 7.92
CA CYS A 53 5.88 0.15 8.57
C CYS A 53 7.18 -0.12 9.34
N TRP A 54 7.89 0.94 9.69
CA TRP A 54 9.00 0.81 10.60
C TRP A 54 8.50 0.41 11.99
N SER A 55 9.07 -0.66 12.53
CA SER A 55 8.77 -1.13 13.88
C SER A 55 10.07 -1.46 14.62
N PRO A 56 10.23 -1.04 15.88
CA PRO A 56 11.42 -1.39 16.68
C PRO A 56 11.52 -2.89 16.98
N THR A 57 10.46 -3.65 16.74
CA THR A 57 10.44 -5.11 16.89
C THR A 57 10.89 -5.85 15.63
N ASP A 58 10.94 -5.17 14.48
CA ASP A 58 11.38 -5.73 13.21
C ASP A 58 12.89 -5.59 13.08
N ILE A 59 13.64 -6.44 13.80
CA ILE A 59 15.10 -6.44 13.84
C ILE A 59 15.72 -7.36 12.79
N GLY A 60 16.99 -7.13 12.45
CA GLY A 60 17.74 -7.95 11.51
C GLY A 60 17.22 -7.79 10.07
N LYS A 61 17.00 -8.91 9.39
CA LYS A 61 16.52 -8.90 8.00
C LYS A 61 15.08 -8.38 7.83
N ARG A 62 14.33 -8.18 8.92
CA ARG A 62 13.01 -7.53 8.91
C ARG A 62 13.09 -6.02 9.07
N SER A 63 14.23 -5.48 9.49
CA SER A 63 14.46 -4.04 9.58
C SER A 63 14.22 -3.36 8.23
N TRP A 64 13.63 -2.16 8.25
CA TRP A 64 13.46 -1.36 7.05
C TRP A 64 14.77 -1.12 6.31
N PHE A 65 15.87 -0.82 7.02
CA PHE A 65 17.18 -0.59 6.40
C PHE A 65 17.72 -1.80 5.64
N TYR A 66 17.31 -3.02 6.01
CA TYR A 66 17.62 -4.21 5.23
C TYR A 66 16.66 -4.40 4.06
N ARG A 67 15.36 -4.16 4.27
CA ARG A 67 14.29 -4.45 3.31
C ARG A 67 14.10 -3.39 2.22
N ALA A 68 14.46 -2.13 2.48
CA ALA A 68 14.24 -1.03 1.55
C ALA A 68 14.75 -1.33 0.13
N PRO A 69 16.01 -1.80 -0.09
CA PRO A 69 16.45 -2.22 -1.41
C PRO A 69 15.66 -3.40 -2.00
N LEU A 70 15.12 -4.29 -1.16
CA LEU A 70 14.32 -5.43 -1.64
C LEU A 70 12.92 -4.98 -2.10
N VAL A 71 12.33 -4.03 -1.38
CA VAL A 71 11.07 -3.39 -1.79
C VAL A 71 11.27 -2.68 -3.14
N LEU A 72 12.35 -1.91 -3.30
CA LEU A 72 12.64 -1.24 -4.57
C LEU A 72 12.90 -2.23 -5.71
N ARG A 73 13.59 -3.35 -5.46
CA ARG A 73 13.77 -4.42 -6.47
C ARG A 73 12.44 -5.02 -6.89
N SER A 74 11.55 -5.29 -5.93
CA SER A 74 10.21 -5.80 -6.23
C SER A 74 9.40 -4.83 -7.11
N ILE A 75 9.48 -3.52 -6.82
CA ILE A 75 8.82 -2.50 -7.63
C ILE A 75 9.49 -2.39 -9.02
N ALA A 76 10.84 -2.42 -9.08
CA ALA A 76 11.58 -2.33 -10.33
C ALA A 76 11.35 -3.54 -11.26
N ASP A 77 11.18 -4.74 -10.70
CA ASP A 77 10.83 -5.94 -11.47
C ASP A 77 9.40 -5.88 -12.02
N ALA A 78 8.48 -5.32 -11.25
CA ALA A 78 7.08 -5.15 -11.66
C ALA A 78 6.90 -4.02 -12.70
N ARG A 79 7.71 -2.94 -12.62
CA ARG A 79 7.66 -1.75 -13.49
C ARG A 79 6.24 -1.16 -13.59
N PRO A 80 5.56 -0.88 -12.47
CA PRO A 80 4.18 -0.45 -12.49
C PRO A 80 4.03 0.95 -13.12
N ASP A 81 2.91 1.19 -13.80
CA ASP A 81 2.50 2.54 -14.21
C ASP A 81 1.85 3.31 -13.05
N ILE A 82 1.19 2.58 -12.18
CA ILE A 82 0.51 3.10 -10.99
C ILE A 82 0.86 2.21 -9.80
N LEU A 83 1.24 2.82 -8.69
CA LEU A 83 1.67 2.10 -7.49
C LEU A 83 0.98 2.67 -6.25
N GLY A 84 0.18 1.84 -5.57
CA GLY A 84 -0.38 2.13 -4.25
C GLY A 84 0.39 1.39 -3.18
N LEU A 85 0.87 2.11 -2.18
CA LEU A 85 1.58 1.52 -1.06
C LEU A 85 0.83 1.76 0.24
N GLN A 86 0.93 0.83 1.19
CA GLN A 86 0.36 0.96 2.52
C GLN A 86 1.47 0.90 3.57
N GLU A 87 1.21 1.42 4.77
CA GLU A 87 2.16 1.50 5.89
C GLU A 87 3.40 2.38 5.62
N VAL A 88 3.28 3.36 4.74
CA VAL A 88 4.41 4.21 4.33
C VAL A 88 4.64 5.32 5.35
N THR A 89 5.72 5.21 6.12
CA THR A 89 6.20 6.28 7.02
C THR A 89 7.01 7.34 6.27
N ARG A 90 7.38 8.45 6.94
CA ARG A 90 8.22 9.50 6.35
C ARG A 90 9.58 8.98 5.84
N LEU A 91 10.16 8.03 6.56
CA LEU A 91 11.44 7.41 6.17
C LEU A 91 11.29 6.57 4.89
N HIS A 92 10.22 5.79 4.80
CA HIS A 92 9.88 5.00 3.61
C HIS A 92 9.66 5.90 2.40
N TYR A 93 8.82 6.93 2.57
CA TYR A 93 8.44 7.83 1.48
C TYR A 93 9.62 8.57 0.88
N ALA A 94 10.51 9.12 1.70
CA ALA A 94 11.71 9.82 1.23
C ALA A 94 12.63 8.92 0.40
N HIS A 95 12.77 7.63 0.80
CA HIS A 95 13.57 6.65 0.07
C HIS A 95 12.93 6.27 -1.28
N LEU A 96 11.62 6.02 -1.26
CA LEU A 96 10.85 5.67 -2.44
C LEU A 96 10.83 6.81 -3.47
N GLN A 97 10.57 8.05 -3.05
CA GLN A 97 10.59 9.21 -3.95
C GLN A 97 11.94 9.37 -4.66
N LYS A 98 13.03 9.21 -3.93
CA LYS A 98 14.38 9.30 -4.51
C LYS A 98 14.61 8.24 -5.60
N ALA A 99 14.06 7.05 -5.43
CA ALA A 99 14.24 5.92 -6.34
C ALA A 99 13.31 5.96 -7.56
N MET A 100 12.28 6.81 -7.56
CA MET A 100 11.22 6.85 -8.58
C MET A 100 11.13 8.24 -9.26
N PRO A 101 12.18 8.71 -9.99
CA PRO A 101 12.22 10.06 -10.57
C PRO A 101 11.20 10.29 -11.68
N ASP A 102 10.71 9.23 -12.35
CA ASP A 102 9.71 9.31 -13.43
C ASP A 102 8.26 9.28 -12.92
N TYR A 103 8.08 9.26 -11.58
CA TYR A 103 6.77 9.23 -10.96
C TYR A 103 6.51 10.52 -10.17
N GLU A 104 5.28 10.98 -10.24
CA GLU A 104 4.71 11.86 -9.22
C GLU A 104 3.91 11.06 -8.21
N SER A 105 3.67 11.64 -7.04
CA SER A 105 2.96 10.95 -5.96
C SER A 105 2.14 11.89 -5.10
N VAL A 106 1.07 11.34 -4.53
CA VAL A 106 0.18 12.00 -3.58
C VAL A 106 0.20 11.21 -2.28
N LEU A 107 0.38 11.89 -1.15
CA LEU A 107 0.44 11.30 0.17
C LEU A 107 -0.14 12.24 1.23
N THR A 108 -0.98 11.71 2.09
CA THR A 108 -1.33 12.29 3.39
C THR A 108 -1.09 11.26 4.49
N TYR A 109 -0.44 11.69 5.57
CA TYR A 109 -0.27 10.83 6.74
C TYR A 109 -1.55 10.80 7.56
N ARG A 110 -1.90 9.62 8.08
CA ARG A 110 -3.16 9.40 8.82
C ARG A 110 -3.32 10.26 10.08
N ASP A 111 -2.20 10.68 10.69
CA ASP A 111 -2.17 11.55 11.87
C ASP A 111 -0.88 12.37 11.93
N SER A 112 -0.71 13.18 12.99
CA SER A 112 0.45 14.05 13.19
C SER A 112 1.65 13.36 13.86
N SER A 113 1.58 12.07 14.18
CA SER A 113 2.68 11.35 14.81
C SER A 113 3.95 11.36 13.92
N PRO A 114 5.15 11.46 14.49
CA PRO A 114 6.39 11.31 13.73
C PRO A 114 6.53 9.98 13.00
N LEU A 115 5.90 8.92 13.53
CA LEU A 115 5.87 7.59 12.96
C LEU A 115 4.56 7.30 12.21
N SER A 116 3.78 8.32 11.93
CA SER A 116 2.53 8.18 11.18
C SER A 116 2.76 7.55 9.82
N GLU A 117 1.80 6.75 9.43
CA GLU A 117 1.75 6.04 8.16
C GLU A 117 0.78 6.74 7.20
N GLY A 118 0.97 6.52 5.91
CA GLY A 118 0.05 6.94 4.87
C GLY A 118 -0.04 5.92 3.76
N CYS A 119 -0.97 6.17 2.84
CA CYS A 119 -1.25 5.33 1.70
C CYS A 119 -0.98 6.09 0.39
N PRO A 120 0.31 6.33 0.00
CA PRO A 120 0.61 7.06 -1.22
C PRO A 120 0.13 6.35 -2.47
N VAL A 121 -0.20 7.15 -3.50
CA VAL A 121 -0.32 6.72 -4.88
C VAL A 121 0.79 7.37 -5.67
N PHE A 122 1.64 6.56 -6.32
CA PHE A 122 2.62 6.99 -7.33
C PHE A 122 2.07 6.68 -8.71
N TYR A 123 2.31 7.56 -9.68
CA TYR A 123 1.91 7.35 -11.07
C TYR A 123 2.96 7.82 -12.05
N ASN A 124 3.11 7.10 -13.15
CA ASN A 124 4.02 7.37 -14.26
C ASN A 124 3.64 8.67 -14.97
N THR A 125 4.46 9.72 -14.86
CA THR A 125 4.20 11.03 -15.46
C THR A 125 4.36 11.05 -16.97
N GLN A 126 5.05 10.08 -17.55
CA GLN A 126 5.16 9.97 -19.01
C GLN A 126 3.87 9.42 -19.62
N ARG A 127 3.18 8.53 -18.92
CA ARG A 127 1.93 7.90 -19.37
C ARG A 127 0.68 8.69 -18.99
N PHE A 128 0.65 9.30 -17.81
CA PHE A 128 -0.54 9.96 -17.26
C PHE A 128 -0.37 11.45 -17.04
N THR A 129 -1.50 12.16 -17.14
CA THR A 129 -1.70 13.49 -16.57
C THR A 129 -2.65 13.36 -15.39
N CYS A 130 -2.29 13.90 -14.23
CA CYS A 130 -3.18 13.98 -13.07
C CYS A 130 -4.05 15.24 -13.19
N THR A 131 -5.37 15.08 -13.11
CA THR A 131 -6.34 16.18 -13.25
C THR A 131 -6.90 16.62 -11.91
N ASP A 132 -6.93 15.71 -10.90
CA ASP A 132 -7.29 15.99 -9.52
C ASP A 132 -6.67 14.94 -8.60
N ALA A 133 -6.35 15.32 -7.37
CA ALA A 133 -5.79 14.42 -6.40
C ALA A 133 -6.04 14.91 -4.97
N GLY A 134 -6.07 14.00 -4.03
CA GLY A 134 -6.21 14.34 -2.62
C GLY A 134 -6.25 13.12 -1.72
N SER A 135 -6.58 13.40 -0.46
CA SER A 135 -6.78 12.36 0.54
C SER A 135 -7.91 12.75 1.48
N PHE A 136 -8.54 11.76 2.06
CA PHE A 136 -9.62 11.95 3.04
C PHE A 136 -9.57 10.85 4.10
N TRP A 137 -10.11 11.16 5.30
CA TRP A 137 -10.14 10.19 6.40
C TRP A 137 -11.40 9.33 6.33
N LEU A 138 -11.25 8.08 6.72
CA LEU A 138 -12.34 7.10 6.77
C LEU A 138 -13.06 7.23 8.12
N SER A 139 -13.89 8.28 8.21
CA SER A 139 -14.61 8.67 9.41
C SER A 139 -15.88 9.48 9.04
N GLU A 140 -16.68 9.88 10.02
CA GLU A 140 -17.82 10.78 9.81
C GLU A 140 -17.38 12.21 9.41
N SER A 141 -16.11 12.55 9.60
CA SER A 141 -15.52 13.83 9.24
C SER A 141 -14.34 13.65 8.26
N PRO A 142 -14.58 13.27 7.00
CA PRO A 142 -13.53 12.89 6.05
C PRO A 142 -12.53 13.99 5.72
N GLN A 143 -12.85 15.26 5.96
CA GLN A 143 -11.99 16.41 5.65
C GLN A 143 -10.95 16.70 6.73
N THR A 144 -11.05 16.07 7.88
CA THR A 144 -10.16 16.30 9.03
C THR A 144 -9.64 15.00 9.60
N CYS A 145 -8.41 15.05 10.17
CA CYS A 145 -7.84 13.89 10.84
C CYS A 145 -8.75 13.43 11.99
N SER A 146 -9.42 12.30 11.77
CA SER A 146 -10.42 11.74 12.71
C SER A 146 -10.50 10.22 12.56
N LYS A 147 -11.13 9.57 13.52
CA LYS A 147 -11.47 8.14 13.51
C LYS A 147 -12.80 7.91 14.21
N ASP A 148 -13.59 7.01 13.68
CA ASP A 148 -14.92 6.65 14.20
C ASP A 148 -15.11 5.12 14.23
N TRP A 149 -16.28 4.69 14.63
CA TRP A 149 -16.78 3.32 14.56
C TRP A 149 -15.84 2.28 15.21
N GLY A 150 -15.16 2.69 16.28
CA GLY A 150 -14.25 1.81 17.02
C GLY A 150 -12.91 1.54 16.33
N ALA A 151 -12.53 2.31 15.31
CA ALA A 151 -11.23 2.18 14.66
C ALA A 151 -10.08 2.35 15.65
N ALA A 152 -9.04 1.51 15.53
CA ALA A 152 -7.85 1.61 16.37
C ALA A 152 -7.06 2.90 16.08
N PHE A 153 -6.94 3.25 14.79
CA PHE A 153 -6.22 4.44 14.32
C PHE A 153 -7.06 5.22 13.30
N PRO A 154 -6.81 6.52 13.11
CA PRO A 154 -7.28 7.20 11.92
C PRO A 154 -6.84 6.44 10.67
N ARG A 155 -7.73 6.27 9.71
CA ARG A 155 -7.42 5.66 8.41
C ARG A 155 -7.65 6.67 7.31
N VAL A 156 -6.83 6.61 6.28
CA VAL A 156 -6.83 7.56 5.19
C VAL A 156 -6.91 6.83 3.86
N CYS A 157 -7.68 7.40 2.93
CA CYS A 157 -7.68 6.99 1.54
C CYS A 157 -7.08 8.12 0.71
N THR A 158 -6.13 7.79 -0.16
CA THR A 158 -5.56 8.71 -1.15
C THR A 158 -6.15 8.41 -2.51
N TYR A 159 -6.49 9.44 -3.29
CA TYR A 159 -6.97 9.28 -4.66
C TYR A 159 -6.20 10.15 -5.63
N VAL A 160 -6.16 9.70 -6.89
CA VAL A 160 -5.73 10.47 -8.05
C VAL A 160 -6.70 10.24 -9.19
N LEU A 161 -7.07 11.30 -9.90
CA LEU A 161 -7.78 11.25 -11.16
C LEU A 161 -6.77 11.40 -12.30
N LEU A 162 -6.55 10.33 -13.03
CA LEU A 162 -5.57 10.25 -14.10
C LEU A 162 -6.27 10.30 -15.45
N ARG A 163 -5.56 10.84 -16.43
CA ARG A 163 -5.91 10.76 -17.84
C ARG A 163 -4.75 10.15 -18.60
N GLU A 164 -4.97 9.03 -19.26
CA GLU A 164 -3.95 8.37 -20.07
C GLU A 164 -3.67 9.23 -21.32
N LYS A 165 -2.42 9.66 -21.50
CA LYS A 165 -2.04 10.61 -22.56
C LYS A 165 -2.25 10.08 -23.97
N ALA A 166 -2.09 8.77 -24.17
CA ALA A 166 -2.20 8.13 -25.47
C ALA A 166 -3.65 8.01 -25.97
N THR A 167 -4.60 7.78 -25.06
CA THR A 167 -6.01 7.48 -25.38
C THR A 167 -6.97 8.58 -24.95
N ASP A 168 -6.52 9.51 -24.13
CA ASP A 168 -7.30 10.53 -23.43
C ASP A 168 -8.37 9.96 -22.48
N LYS A 169 -8.29 8.66 -22.14
CA LYS A 169 -9.26 8.01 -21.26
C LYS A 169 -8.97 8.31 -19.78
N PRO A 170 -10.02 8.59 -18.99
CA PRO A 170 -9.88 8.85 -17.58
C PRO A 170 -9.78 7.56 -16.76
N LEU A 171 -9.15 7.64 -15.60
CA LEU A 171 -9.10 6.57 -14.58
C LEU A 171 -9.05 7.19 -13.19
N ALA A 172 -9.99 6.81 -12.32
CA ALA A 172 -9.92 7.12 -10.90
C ALA A 172 -9.18 6.02 -10.16
N VAL A 173 -8.17 6.38 -9.36
CA VAL A 173 -7.39 5.41 -8.58
C VAL A 173 -7.46 5.80 -7.12
N PHE A 174 -7.81 4.84 -6.27
CA PHE A 174 -7.88 4.98 -4.82
C PHE A 174 -6.95 3.98 -4.16
N ASN A 175 -6.27 4.40 -3.09
CA ASN A 175 -5.41 3.54 -2.28
C ASN A 175 -5.70 3.75 -0.80
N THR A 176 -5.96 2.66 -0.08
CA THR A 176 -6.31 2.71 1.34
C THR A 176 -5.72 1.54 2.12
N HIS A 177 -5.73 1.67 3.44
CA HIS A 177 -5.44 0.61 4.40
C HIS A 177 -6.49 0.68 5.49
N LEU A 178 -7.45 -0.26 5.48
CA LEU A 178 -8.58 -0.26 6.39
C LEU A 178 -8.17 -0.63 7.83
N ASP A 179 -9.09 -0.47 8.77
CA ASP A 179 -8.77 -0.73 10.18
C ASP A 179 -8.64 -2.24 10.47
N HIS A 180 -7.61 -2.61 11.22
CA HIS A 180 -7.33 -4.01 11.54
C HIS A 180 -8.12 -4.55 12.75
N VAL A 181 -8.85 -3.69 13.48
CA VAL A 181 -9.60 -4.08 14.69
C VAL A 181 -11.10 -4.12 14.44
N SER A 182 -11.67 -3.00 13.97
CA SER A 182 -13.11 -2.82 13.87
C SER A 182 -13.65 -3.16 12.48
N GLU A 183 -14.48 -4.19 12.38
CA GLU A 183 -15.19 -4.51 11.15
C GLU A 183 -16.19 -3.41 10.77
N GLU A 184 -16.88 -2.82 11.74
CA GLU A 184 -17.76 -1.68 11.47
C GLU A 184 -17.00 -0.51 10.84
N ALA A 185 -15.79 -0.19 11.34
CA ALA A 185 -14.97 0.86 10.76
C ALA A 185 -14.51 0.51 9.33
N ARG A 186 -14.26 -0.76 9.02
CA ARG A 186 -13.95 -1.20 7.66
C ARG A 186 -15.14 -1.02 6.71
N ILE A 187 -16.32 -1.52 7.09
CA ILE A 187 -17.54 -1.41 6.28
C ILE A 187 -17.92 0.05 6.03
N ARG A 188 -17.94 0.86 7.09
CA ARG A 188 -18.24 2.28 7.00
C ARG A 188 -17.19 3.03 6.18
N GLY A 189 -15.91 2.67 6.36
CA GLY A 189 -14.79 3.23 5.58
C GLY A 189 -14.94 3.00 4.08
N ILE A 190 -15.35 1.80 3.64
CA ILE A 190 -15.72 1.54 2.24
C ILE A 190 -16.84 2.46 1.79
N GLY A 191 -17.86 2.69 2.62
CA GLY A 191 -18.95 3.62 2.32
C GLY A 191 -18.44 5.06 2.07
N VAL A 192 -17.46 5.52 2.85
CA VAL A 192 -16.84 6.87 2.66
C VAL A 192 -16.07 6.93 1.32
N VAL A 193 -15.34 5.86 0.96
CA VAL A 193 -14.65 5.79 -0.36
C VAL A 193 -15.65 5.90 -1.50
N LEU A 194 -16.77 5.18 -1.40
CA LEU A 194 -17.83 5.21 -2.41
C LEU A 194 -18.47 6.57 -2.56
N GLU A 195 -18.74 7.23 -1.44
CA GLU A 195 -19.31 8.58 -1.45
C GLU A 195 -18.36 9.57 -2.14
N LYS A 196 -17.05 9.41 -1.92
CA LYS A 196 -16.05 10.20 -2.64
C LYS A 196 -16.02 9.87 -4.13
N LEU A 197 -16.06 8.58 -4.49
CA LEU A 197 -16.08 8.15 -5.90
C LEU A 197 -17.29 8.70 -6.67
N ARG A 198 -18.49 8.67 -6.07
CA ARG A 198 -19.71 9.22 -6.68
C ARG A 198 -19.60 10.70 -7.06
N GLN A 199 -18.76 11.47 -6.38
CA GLN A 199 -18.51 12.88 -6.71
C GLN A 199 -17.83 13.06 -8.07
N PHE A 200 -17.16 12.01 -8.59
CA PHE A 200 -16.47 12.01 -9.88
C PHE A 200 -17.31 11.43 -11.03
N GLY A 201 -18.56 11.01 -10.75
CA GLY A 201 -19.43 10.38 -11.75
C GLY A 201 -19.04 8.93 -12.07
N ASP A 202 -19.45 8.46 -13.24
CA ASP A 202 -19.25 7.06 -13.66
C ASP A 202 -17.85 6.84 -14.31
N LEU A 203 -16.80 7.30 -13.65
CA LEU A 203 -15.44 7.08 -14.14
C LEU A 203 -15.00 5.62 -13.92
N PRO A 204 -14.24 5.04 -14.86
CA PRO A 204 -13.49 3.82 -14.60
C PRO A 204 -12.64 3.99 -13.34
N CYS A 205 -12.68 2.99 -12.46
CA CYS A 205 -12.06 3.10 -11.14
C CYS A 205 -11.28 1.84 -10.77
N VAL A 206 -10.15 2.04 -10.08
CA VAL A 206 -9.40 1.03 -9.35
C VAL A 206 -9.27 1.50 -7.89
N LEU A 207 -9.90 0.77 -6.97
CA LEU A 207 -9.63 0.88 -5.54
C LEU A 207 -8.68 -0.26 -5.15
N MET A 208 -7.55 0.08 -4.57
CA MET A 208 -6.55 -0.89 -4.14
C MET A 208 -6.16 -0.70 -2.68
N GLY A 209 -5.61 -1.75 -2.10
CA GLY A 209 -5.00 -1.68 -0.77
C GLY A 209 -5.26 -2.89 0.10
N ASP A 210 -4.81 -2.75 1.34
CA ASP A 210 -4.99 -3.70 2.43
C ASP A 210 -6.33 -3.42 3.11
N LEU A 211 -7.30 -4.31 2.89
CA LEU A 211 -8.62 -4.18 3.49
C LEU A 211 -8.71 -4.79 4.91
N ASN A 212 -7.67 -5.46 5.39
CA ASN A 212 -7.66 -6.17 6.68
C ASN A 212 -8.89 -7.09 6.87
N ALA A 213 -9.34 -7.71 5.78
CA ALA A 213 -10.55 -8.49 5.73
C ALA A 213 -10.44 -9.61 4.69
N GLY A 214 -10.75 -10.83 5.09
CA GLY A 214 -10.81 -11.99 4.18
C GLY A 214 -12.05 -11.98 3.29
N GLU A 215 -12.06 -12.82 2.26
CA GLU A 215 -13.15 -12.90 1.27
C GLU A 215 -14.50 -13.38 1.86
N ASP A 216 -14.50 -14.00 3.04
CA ASP A 216 -15.71 -14.43 3.75
C ASP A 216 -16.28 -13.36 4.70
N SER A 217 -15.60 -12.20 4.86
CA SER A 217 -16.01 -11.12 5.75
C SER A 217 -17.19 -10.29 5.23
N GLU A 218 -17.87 -9.58 6.12
CA GLU A 218 -18.88 -8.59 5.74
C GLU A 218 -18.27 -7.38 5.03
N THR A 219 -17.04 -7.02 5.38
CA THR A 219 -16.27 -5.97 4.71
C THR A 219 -16.08 -6.27 3.24
N TYR A 220 -15.64 -7.50 2.90
CA TYR A 220 -15.44 -7.90 1.50
C TYR A 220 -16.77 -7.92 0.73
N ARG A 221 -17.84 -8.46 1.33
CA ARG A 221 -19.17 -8.44 0.72
C ARG A 221 -19.65 -7.02 0.43
N ALA A 222 -19.51 -6.11 1.42
CA ALA A 222 -19.90 -4.70 1.24
C ALA A 222 -19.12 -3.99 0.12
N ALA A 223 -17.86 -4.35 -0.07
CA ALA A 223 -17.02 -3.82 -1.14
C ALA A 223 -17.41 -4.40 -2.51
N THR A 224 -17.64 -5.72 -2.60
CA THR A 224 -17.94 -6.42 -3.86
C THR A 224 -19.40 -6.27 -4.32
N ASP A 225 -20.30 -5.81 -3.48
CA ASP A 225 -21.63 -5.36 -3.92
C ASP A 225 -21.53 -4.19 -4.94
N LEU A 226 -20.48 -3.41 -4.86
CA LEU A 226 -20.32 -2.16 -5.59
C LEU A 226 -19.20 -2.22 -6.65
N PHE A 227 -18.15 -2.98 -6.37
CA PHE A 227 -17.03 -3.22 -7.27
C PHE A 227 -16.98 -4.69 -7.67
N ASP A 228 -16.23 -4.98 -8.73
CA ASP A 228 -15.77 -6.34 -9.00
C ASP A 228 -14.39 -6.54 -8.40
N ASP A 229 -14.13 -7.68 -7.77
CA ASP A 229 -12.77 -8.08 -7.44
C ASP A 229 -12.05 -8.46 -8.75
N ALA A 230 -11.01 -7.71 -9.09
CA ALA A 230 -10.26 -7.87 -10.32
C ALA A 230 -9.65 -9.28 -10.46
N LYS A 231 -9.36 -9.94 -9.35
CA LYS A 231 -8.86 -11.32 -9.32
C LYS A 231 -9.81 -12.27 -10.06
N TYR A 232 -11.11 -12.13 -9.87
CA TYR A 232 -12.12 -12.99 -10.49
C TYR A 232 -12.57 -12.54 -11.89
N ARG A 233 -11.97 -11.47 -12.42
CA ARG A 233 -12.14 -11.06 -13.82
C ARG A 233 -11.09 -11.71 -14.74
N THR A 234 -10.14 -12.47 -14.20
CA THR A 234 -9.17 -13.28 -14.97
C THR A 234 -9.68 -14.69 -15.22
N ALA A 235 -9.19 -15.32 -16.30
CA ALA A 235 -9.58 -16.70 -16.63
C ALA A 235 -9.04 -17.73 -15.62
N ASP A 236 -7.90 -17.43 -14.97
CA ASP A 236 -7.25 -18.29 -13.98
C ASP A 236 -6.88 -17.43 -12.76
N PRO A 237 -7.82 -17.25 -11.83
CA PRO A 237 -7.59 -16.46 -10.64
C PRO A 237 -6.46 -17.05 -9.78
N PRO A 238 -5.43 -16.29 -9.39
CA PRO A 238 -4.36 -16.81 -8.57
C PRO A 238 -4.89 -17.24 -7.21
N ALA A 239 -4.50 -18.43 -6.77
CA ALA A 239 -4.77 -18.92 -5.42
C ALA A 239 -3.62 -18.54 -4.49
N GLY A 240 -3.93 -18.18 -3.25
CA GLY A 240 -2.95 -17.95 -2.21
C GLY A 240 -3.21 -16.69 -1.40
N PRO A 241 -2.50 -16.57 -0.28
CA PRO A 241 -2.62 -15.42 0.60
C PRO A 241 -1.85 -14.24 0.04
N THR A 242 -2.27 -13.03 0.39
CA THR A 242 -1.46 -11.82 0.23
C THR A 242 -0.71 -11.49 1.53
N TYR A 243 -1.31 -11.68 2.70
CA TYR A 243 -0.62 -11.65 3.98
C TYR A 243 0.03 -13.00 4.30
N GLN A 244 1.33 -13.02 4.59
CA GLN A 244 2.11 -14.25 4.80
C GLN A 244 2.96 -14.24 6.07
N ASN A 245 2.91 -13.16 6.85
CA ASN A 245 3.59 -13.03 8.15
C ASN A 245 5.04 -13.56 8.15
N TRP A 246 5.88 -13.05 7.24
CA TRP A 246 7.29 -13.45 7.10
C TRP A 246 7.49 -14.95 6.82
N GLY A 247 6.58 -15.55 6.05
CA GLY A 247 6.63 -16.97 5.67
C GLY A 247 6.05 -17.93 6.71
N LYS A 248 5.40 -17.43 7.76
CA LYS A 248 4.75 -18.28 8.76
C LYS A 248 3.42 -18.81 8.23
N ALA A 249 3.30 -20.12 8.12
CA ALA A 249 2.18 -20.78 7.44
C ALA A 249 0.81 -20.67 8.16
N ALA A 250 0.78 -20.42 9.47
CA ALA A 250 -0.45 -20.53 10.28
C ALA A 250 -1.43 -19.35 10.14
N ASP A 251 -0.94 -18.18 9.67
CA ASP A 251 -1.71 -16.93 9.69
C ASP A 251 -1.79 -16.31 8.27
N ARG A 252 -2.01 -17.14 7.25
CA ARG A 252 -2.03 -16.68 5.86
C ARG A 252 -3.44 -16.35 5.41
N GLU A 253 -3.66 -15.09 4.99
CA GLU A 253 -4.95 -14.60 4.52
C GLU A 253 -4.80 -13.80 3.23
N ASN A 254 -5.86 -13.78 2.40
CA ASN A 254 -5.98 -12.84 1.29
C ASN A 254 -6.72 -11.61 1.81
N ILE A 255 -6.01 -10.51 2.00
CA ILE A 255 -6.54 -9.26 2.57
C ILE A 255 -6.17 -8.01 1.76
N ASP A 256 -5.33 -8.17 0.73
CA ASP A 256 -4.99 -7.11 -0.22
C ASP A 256 -5.76 -7.33 -1.52
N TYR A 257 -6.37 -6.27 -2.07
CA TYR A 257 -7.28 -6.37 -3.20
C TYR A 257 -7.06 -5.28 -4.25
N PHE A 258 -7.48 -5.60 -5.47
CA PHE A 258 -7.89 -4.65 -6.49
C PHE A 258 -9.39 -4.80 -6.72
N LEU A 259 -10.13 -3.77 -6.37
CA LEU A 259 -11.56 -3.64 -6.63
C LEU A 259 -11.75 -2.66 -7.77
N ILE A 260 -12.40 -3.08 -8.83
CA ILE A 260 -12.57 -2.28 -10.05
C ILE A 260 -14.03 -1.93 -10.29
N SER A 261 -14.27 -0.82 -10.99
CA SER A 261 -15.62 -0.52 -11.50
C SER A 261 -16.13 -1.64 -12.41
N LYS A 262 -17.44 -1.89 -12.37
CA LYS A 262 -18.09 -2.97 -13.13
C LYS A 262 -18.00 -2.78 -14.65
N THR A 263 -17.69 -1.57 -15.10
CA THR A 263 -17.53 -1.18 -16.51
C THR A 263 -16.34 -0.26 -16.68
N GLY A 264 -15.83 -0.15 -17.91
CA GLY A 264 -14.76 0.80 -18.28
C GLY A 264 -13.34 0.30 -17.96
N VAL A 265 -13.19 -0.87 -17.34
CA VAL A 265 -11.90 -1.51 -17.02
C VAL A 265 -11.93 -2.96 -17.44
N ASP A 266 -11.06 -3.34 -18.37
CA ASP A 266 -10.81 -4.72 -18.74
C ASP A 266 -9.57 -5.25 -18.05
N VAL A 267 -9.68 -6.40 -17.37
CA VAL A 267 -8.56 -7.07 -16.70
C VAL A 267 -7.89 -8.04 -17.66
N THR A 268 -6.61 -7.86 -17.90
CA THR A 268 -5.80 -8.71 -18.78
C THR A 268 -4.91 -9.68 -18.02
N ASP A 269 -4.51 -9.35 -16.77
CA ASP A 269 -3.67 -10.21 -15.92
C ASP A 269 -3.82 -9.78 -14.44
N TYR A 270 -3.72 -10.75 -13.54
CA TYR A 270 -3.64 -10.54 -12.09
C TYR A 270 -2.62 -11.51 -11.49
N ARG A 271 -1.74 -11.02 -10.61
CA ARG A 271 -0.72 -11.84 -9.97
C ARG A 271 -0.52 -11.49 -8.51
N ILE A 272 -0.18 -12.50 -7.72
CA ILE A 272 0.40 -12.34 -6.39
C ILE A 272 1.91 -12.52 -6.56
N ALA A 273 2.72 -11.51 -6.19
CA ALA A 273 4.16 -11.52 -6.38
C ALA A 273 4.86 -12.08 -5.13
N ASP A 274 5.04 -13.38 -5.06
CA ASP A 274 5.60 -14.13 -3.93
C ASP A 274 7.13 -14.30 -3.99
N THR A 275 7.82 -13.44 -4.71
CA THR A 275 9.26 -13.54 -4.96
C THR A 275 10.08 -13.24 -3.71
N LEU A 276 11.05 -14.11 -3.44
CA LEU A 276 12.10 -13.90 -2.45
C LEU A 276 13.28 -13.13 -3.05
N TYR A 277 13.73 -12.10 -2.34
CA TYR A 277 14.93 -11.34 -2.67
C TYR A 277 16.00 -11.59 -1.62
N ASP A 278 17.17 -12.05 -2.01
CA ASP A 278 18.25 -12.45 -1.09
C ASP A 278 17.79 -13.49 -0.02
N GLY A 279 16.83 -14.34 -0.39
CA GLY A 279 16.22 -15.33 0.50
C GLY A 279 15.30 -14.74 1.57
N VAL A 280 14.78 -13.52 1.36
CA VAL A 280 13.90 -12.81 2.29
C VAL A 280 12.73 -12.20 1.51
N TYR A 281 11.54 -12.18 2.11
CA TYR A 281 10.42 -11.41 1.60
C TYR A 281 10.61 -9.91 1.90
N PRO A 282 10.33 -9.02 0.93
CA PRO A 282 10.43 -7.57 1.14
C PRO A 282 9.51 -7.02 2.21
N SER A 283 8.38 -7.68 2.47
CA SER A 283 7.36 -7.34 3.46
C SER A 283 6.78 -8.62 4.07
N ASP A 284 5.92 -8.50 5.06
CA ASP A 284 5.04 -9.57 5.55
C ASP A 284 3.77 -9.75 4.70
N HIS A 285 3.58 -8.91 3.68
CA HIS A 285 2.62 -9.07 2.60
C HIS A 285 3.32 -9.37 1.28
N PHE A 286 2.64 -10.08 0.39
CA PHE A 286 3.01 -10.17 -1.02
C PHE A 286 2.38 -9.02 -1.79
N PRO A 287 3.15 -8.31 -2.63
CA PRO A 287 2.55 -7.37 -3.57
C PRO A 287 1.58 -8.07 -4.52
N ILE A 288 0.52 -7.36 -4.89
CA ILE A 288 -0.39 -7.77 -5.95
C ILE A 288 -0.21 -6.88 -7.17
N LEU A 289 -0.32 -7.48 -8.34
CA LEU A 289 -0.15 -6.84 -9.64
C LEU A 289 -1.41 -7.04 -10.48
N LEU A 290 -1.86 -5.98 -11.11
CA LEU A 290 -3.00 -5.95 -12.00
C LEU A 290 -2.59 -5.33 -13.34
N ARG A 291 -2.98 -5.95 -14.44
CA ARG A 291 -2.87 -5.37 -15.78
C ARG A 291 -4.25 -5.12 -16.35
N ILE A 292 -4.47 -3.89 -16.79
CA ILE A 292 -5.76 -3.44 -17.31
C ILE A 292 -5.62 -2.69 -18.62
N THR A 293 -6.72 -2.66 -19.36
CA THR A 293 -6.97 -1.68 -20.44
C THR A 293 -8.24 -0.90 -20.11
N LEU A 294 -8.29 0.34 -20.56
CA LEU A 294 -9.48 1.19 -20.44
C LEU A 294 -10.35 1.03 -21.67
N GLU A 295 -11.67 0.82 -21.50
CA GLU A 295 -12.64 0.70 -22.58
C GLU A 295 -12.93 2.03 -23.30
#